data_18667dcb1eb124cf1ed744dafedcb8c8
#
_entry.id   18667dcb1eb124cf1ed744dafedcb8c8
#
_cell.length_a   1.000
_cell.length_b   1.000
_cell.length_c   1.000
_cell.angle_alpha   90.00
_cell.angle_beta   90.00
_cell.angle_gamma   90.00
#
_symmetry.space_group_name_H-M   'P 1'
#
loop_
_entity.id
_entity.type
_entity.pdbx_description
1 polymer ?
#
loop_
_entity_poly.entity_id
_entity_poly.type
_entity_poly.pdbx_seq_one_letter_code
_entity_poly.pdbx_strand_id
1 'polypeptide(L)'
;MKTPLRYPGGKSRAVPKLCQWLPENITEYREPFLGGGSMAIEMTKRYPDIPIWVNDLYKPLYLFWLALRDDGDYLYDQLIQLKQRHPDQGSARQLFLDAKEKVNEDDLSYKD
;
A
#
# COMPACT_ATOMS: atom_id res chain seq x y z
N MET A 1 -1.58 11.02 -7.95
CA MET A 1 -1.21 10.66 -6.56
C MET A 1 -0.14 9.58 -6.59
N LYS A 2 0.87 9.74 -5.78
CA LYS A 2 1.92 8.70 -5.65
C LYS A 2 1.51 7.70 -4.57
N THR A 3 2.04 6.48 -4.69
CA THR A 3 1.85 5.48 -3.63
C THR A 3 2.41 5.96 -2.30
N PRO A 4 1.76 5.66 -1.16
CA PRO A 4 2.28 5.97 0.17
C PRO A 4 3.46 5.07 0.56
N LEU A 5 3.70 3.99 -0.18
CA LEU A 5 4.73 3.01 0.14
C LEU A 5 6.00 3.21 -0.68
N ARG A 6 7.15 3.10 -0.02
CA ARG A 6 8.43 2.87 -0.70
C ARG A 6 8.57 1.36 -0.92
N TYR A 7 8.39 0.92 -2.14
CA TYR A 7 8.38 -0.51 -2.46
C TYR A 7 9.48 -0.84 -3.47
N PRO A 8 10.38 -1.80 -3.17
CA PRO A 8 11.39 -2.26 -4.13
C PRO A 8 10.71 -2.79 -5.40
N GLY A 9 11.17 -2.34 -6.57
CA GLY A 9 10.54 -2.69 -7.83
C GLY A 9 9.22 -1.97 -8.11
N GLY A 10 8.90 -0.93 -7.34
CA GLY A 10 7.70 -0.11 -7.56
C GLY A 10 7.67 0.51 -8.96
N LYS A 11 6.47 0.63 -9.53
CA LYS A 11 6.25 1.02 -10.92
C LYS A 11 5.85 2.48 -11.12
N SER A 12 6.03 3.34 -10.12
CA SER A 12 5.60 4.76 -10.19
C SER A 12 6.12 5.48 -11.43
N ARG A 13 7.36 5.21 -11.83
CA ARG A 13 7.97 5.81 -13.01
C ARG A 13 7.47 5.19 -14.33
N ALA A 14 7.03 3.95 -14.29
CA ALA A 14 6.55 3.22 -15.45
C ALA A 14 5.07 3.47 -15.75
N VAL A 15 4.30 3.96 -14.77
CA VAL A 15 2.84 4.16 -14.91
C VAL A 15 2.45 4.96 -16.16
N PRO A 16 3.08 6.10 -16.51
CA PRO A 16 2.71 6.82 -17.72
C PRO A 16 2.87 5.98 -18.99
N LYS A 17 3.94 5.17 -19.08
CA LYS A 17 4.17 4.29 -20.21
C LYS A 17 3.17 3.13 -20.24
N LEU A 18 2.90 2.53 -19.10
CA LEU A 18 1.93 1.43 -18.99
C LEU A 18 0.53 1.88 -19.40
N CYS A 19 0.15 3.10 -19.05
CA CYS A 19 -1.15 3.66 -19.40
C CYS A 19 -1.35 3.84 -20.91
N GLN A 20 -0.28 3.97 -21.69
CA GLN A 20 -0.36 4.04 -23.16
C GLN A 20 -0.83 2.72 -23.78
N TRP A 21 -0.66 1.61 -23.07
CA TRP A 21 -1.03 0.28 -23.53
C TRP A 21 -2.42 -0.17 -23.06
N LEU A 22 -3.14 0.68 -22.31
CA LEU A 22 -4.48 0.35 -21.83
C LEU A 22 -5.46 0.29 -23.01
N PRO A 23 -6.42 -0.67 -23.01
CA PRO A 23 -7.52 -0.68 -23.97
C PRO A 23 -8.38 0.59 -23.82
N GLU A 24 -9.09 0.96 -24.90
CA GLU A 24 -9.99 2.14 -24.87
C GLU A 24 -11.17 1.95 -23.94
N ASN A 25 -11.74 0.74 -23.88
CA ASN A 25 -12.92 0.43 -23.08
C ASN A 25 -12.55 -0.55 -21.97
N ILE A 26 -12.45 -0.04 -20.73
CA ILE A 26 -12.16 -0.85 -19.56
C ILE A 26 -13.39 -0.88 -18.67
N THR A 27 -13.86 -2.10 -18.36
CA THR A 27 -15.01 -2.34 -17.48
C THR A 27 -14.62 -2.91 -16.13
N GLU A 28 -13.40 -3.42 -16.00
CA GLU A 28 -12.84 -3.98 -14.77
C GLU A 28 -11.32 -3.95 -14.84
N TYR A 29 -10.68 -3.83 -13.67
CA TYR A 29 -9.22 -3.90 -13.54
C TYR A 29 -8.83 -4.91 -12.48
N ARG A 30 -7.85 -5.76 -12.78
CA ARG A 30 -7.31 -6.74 -11.83
C ARG A 30 -5.80 -6.68 -11.77
N GLU A 31 -5.28 -6.68 -10.54
CA GLU A 31 -3.83 -6.67 -10.29
C GLU A 31 -3.50 -7.68 -9.18
N PRO A 32 -3.11 -8.93 -9.55
CA PRO A 32 -2.87 -9.99 -8.56
C PRO A 32 -1.56 -9.84 -7.80
N PHE A 33 -0.62 -9.02 -8.29
CA PHE A 33 0.67 -8.72 -7.66
C PHE A 33 0.77 -7.22 -7.42
N LEU A 34 0.03 -6.74 -6.44
CA LEU A 34 -0.19 -5.30 -6.22
C LEU A 34 1.09 -4.54 -5.87
N GLY A 35 1.94 -5.09 -5.00
CA GLY A 35 3.15 -4.43 -4.55
C GLY A 35 2.88 -3.05 -3.95
N GLY A 36 3.57 -2.04 -4.44
CA GLY A 36 3.40 -0.66 -4.01
C GLY A 36 2.12 0.03 -4.46
N GLY A 37 1.32 -0.62 -5.31
CA GLY A 37 0.01 -0.15 -5.71
C GLY A 37 -0.03 1.03 -6.68
N SER A 38 1.10 1.39 -7.29
CA SER A 38 1.18 2.57 -8.18
C SER A 38 0.20 2.52 -9.34
N MET A 39 0.09 1.37 -10.00
CA MET A 39 -0.83 1.22 -11.14
C MET A 39 -2.29 1.18 -10.69
N ALA A 40 -2.60 0.46 -9.61
CA ALA A 40 -3.96 0.41 -9.06
C ALA A 40 -4.45 1.79 -8.66
N ILE A 41 -3.62 2.60 -8.00
CA ILE A 41 -3.94 3.99 -7.64
C ILE A 41 -4.25 4.81 -8.90
N GLU A 42 -3.45 4.69 -9.95
CA GLU A 42 -3.71 5.39 -11.20
C GLU A 42 -5.02 4.95 -11.86
N MET A 43 -5.34 3.66 -11.79
CA MET A 43 -6.59 3.12 -12.31
C MET A 43 -7.81 3.65 -11.55
N THR A 44 -7.74 3.76 -10.21
CA THR A 44 -8.84 4.38 -9.44
C THR A 44 -9.08 5.82 -9.81
N LYS A 45 -8.03 6.54 -10.18
CA LYS A 45 -8.10 7.94 -10.60
C LYS A 45 -8.69 8.09 -12.00
N ARG A 46 -8.28 7.23 -12.94
CA ARG A 46 -8.74 7.29 -14.34
C ARG A 46 -10.15 6.74 -14.52
N TYR A 47 -10.49 5.70 -13.78
CA TYR A 47 -11.75 4.96 -13.91
C TYR A 47 -12.39 4.80 -12.53
N PRO A 48 -12.95 5.88 -11.95
CA PRO A 48 -13.45 5.84 -10.57
C PRO A 48 -14.65 4.92 -10.36
N ASP A 49 -15.36 4.54 -11.42
CA ASP A 49 -16.61 3.79 -11.34
C ASP A 49 -16.48 2.30 -11.70
N ILE A 50 -15.31 1.84 -12.09
CA ILE A 50 -15.12 0.42 -12.44
C ILE A 50 -14.72 -0.41 -11.22
N PRO A 51 -15.08 -1.71 -11.18
CA PRO A 51 -14.56 -2.61 -10.16
C PRO A 51 -13.05 -2.78 -10.30
N ILE A 52 -12.35 -2.65 -9.18
CA ILE A 52 -10.91 -2.85 -9.10
C ILE A 52 -10.63 -3.96 -8.10
N TRP A 53 -10.08 -5.07 -8.60
CA TRP A 53 -9.67 -6.20 -7.79
C TRP A 53 -8.15 -6.23 -7.70
N VAL A 54 -7.63 -6.22 -6.47
CA VAL A 54 -6.19 -6.26 -6.22
C VAL A 54 -5.86 -7.34 -5.21
N ASN A 55 -4.66 -7.88 -5.31
CA ASN A 55 -4.17 -8.90 -4.40
C ASN A 55 -2.65 -8.82 -4.25
N ASP A 56 -2.14 -9.32 -3.15
CA ASP A 56 -0.73 -9.59 -2.98
C ASP A 56 -0.54 -10.79 -2.07
N LEU A 57 0.44 -11.63 -2.37
CA LEU A 57 0.74 -12.82 -1.58
C LEU A 57 1.42 -12.47 -0.25
N TYR A 58 2.16 -11.36 -0.21
CA TYR A 58 2.86 -10.93 0.99
C TYR A 58 1.87 -10.37 2.01
N LYS A 59 1.58 -11.14 3.05
CA LYS A 59 0.53 -10.84 4.03
C LYS A 59 0.66 -9.45 4.69
N PRO A 60 1.83 -8.98 5.15
CA PRO A 60 1.94 -7.64 5.73
C PRO A 60 1.51 -6.53 4.77
N LEU A 61 1.87 -6.65 3.49
CA LEU A 61 1.49 -5.70 2.46
C LEU A 61 -0.01 -5.76 2.18
N TYR A 62 -0.57 -6.94 2.07
CA TYR A 62 -2.01 -7.15 1.91
C TYR A 62 -2.79 -6.52 3.07
N LEU A 63 -2.35 -6.72 4.31
CA LEU A 63 -2.99 -6.16 5.50
C LEU A 63 -2.93 -4.63 5.52
N PHE A 64 -1.81 -4.03 5.06
CA PHE A 64 -1.71 -2.58 4.92
C PHE A 64 -2.78 -2.03 3.99
N TRP A 65 -2.96 -2.63 2.82
CA TRP A 65 -3.96 -2.19 1.85
C TRP A 65 -5.38 -2.39 2.34
N LEU A 66 -5.66 -3.48 3.07
CA LEU A 66 -6.95 -3.69 3.73
C LEU A 66 -7.23 -2.60 4.77
N ALA A 67 -6.26 -2.30 5.62
CA ALA A 67 -6.41 -1.26 6.65
C ALA A 67 -6.66 0.11 6.01
N LEU A 68 -5.96 0.43 4.94
CA LEU A 68 -6.15 1.69 4.23
C LEU A 68 -7.55 1.80 3.63
N ARG A 69 -8.06 0.72 3.06
CA ARG A 69 -9.40 0.69 2.45
C ARG A 69 -10.52 0.74 3.49
N ASP A 70 -10.43 -0.10 4.52
CA ASP A 70 -11.54 -0.37 5.43
C ASP A 70 -11.50 0.48 6.70
N ASP A 71 -10.31 0.95 7.10
CA ASP A 71 -10.10 1.65 8.37
C ASP A 71 -8.98 2.71 8.24
N GLY A 72 -9.03 3.48 7.16
CA GLY A 72 -7.99 4.44 6.81
C GLY A 72 -7.76 5.50 7.88
N ASP A 73 -8.83 5.98 8.54
CA ASP A 73 -8.71 6.97 9.62
C ASP A 73 -7.96 6.39 10.83
N TYR A 74 -8.27 5.17 11.21
CA TYR A 74 -7.55 4.46 12.27
C TYR A 74 -6.06 4.31 11.91
N LEU A 75 -5.76 3.87 10.69
CA LEU A 75 -4.38 3.72 10.21
C LEU A 75 -3.63 5.06 10.28
N TYR A 76 -4.26 6.13 9.81
CA TYR A 76 -3.67 7.47 9.85
C TYR A 76 -3.36 7.92 11.28
N ASP A 77 -4.32 7.77 12.19
CA ASP A 77 -4.16 8.16 13.59
C ASP A 77 -3.04 7.37 14.27
N GLN A 78 -2.95 6.06 14.01
CA GLN A 78 -1.88 5.22 14.55
C GLN A 78 -0.50 5.64 14.04
N LEU A 79 -0.39 5.95 12.75
CA LEU A 79 0.87 6.41 12.16
C LEU A 79 1.31 7.77 12.74
N ILE A 80 0.38 8.69 12.95
CA ILE A 80 0.65 9.99 13.58
C ILE A 80 1.13 9.79 15.02
N GLN A 81 0.47 8.95 15.80
CA GLN A 81 0.88 8.64 17.17
C GLN A 81 2.27 8.00 17.23
N LEU A 82 2.57 7.06 16.32
CA LEU A 82 3.90 6.45 16.24
C LEU A 82 4.98 7.50 15.95
N LYS A 83 4.72 8.41 15.02
CA LYS A 83 5.64 9.49 14.68
C LYS A 83 5.89 10.42 15.88
N GLN A 84 4.86 10.74 16.65
CA GLN A 84 4.96 11.57 17.85
C GLN A 84 5.75 10.90 18.98
N ARG A 85 5.59 9.58 19.16
CA ARG A 85 6.32 8.81 20.17
C ARG A 85 7.78 8.57 19.82
N HIS A 86 8.13 8.64 18.53
CA HIS A 86 9.47 8.36 18.01
C HIS A 86 10.00 9.53 17.19
N PRO A 87 10.22 10.72 17.83
CA PRO A 87 10.56 11.94 17.09
C PRO A 87 12.02 12.00 16.62
N ASP A 88 12.93 11.24 17.24
CA ASP A 88 14.36 11.22 16.91
C ASP A 88 14.72 9.97 16.08
N GLN A 89 15.90 10.01 15.46
CA GLN A 89 16.37 8.91 14.60
C GLN A 89 16.65 7.62 15.37
N GLY A 90 17.14 7.71 16.61
CA GLY A 90 17.44 6.53 17.42
C GLY A 90 16.19 5.77 17.80
N SER A 91 15.16 6.46 18.29
CA SER A 91 13.89 5.85 18.64
C SER A 91 13.13 5.36 17.41
N ALA A 92 13.18 6.09 16.30
CA ALA A 92 12.57 5.65 15.04
C ALA A 92 13.26 4.40 14.47
N ARG A 93 14.56 4.29 14.60
CA ARG A 93 15.32 3.09 14.19
C ARG A 93 14.91 1.88 15.02
N GLN A 94 14.79 2.03 16.34
CA GLN A 94 14.34 0.93 17.22
C GLN A 94 12.93 0.47 16.87
N LEU A 95 12.02 1.41 16.62
CA LEU A 95 10.67 1.10 16.14
C LEU A 95 10.71 0.30 14.84
N PHE A 96 11.56 0.71 13.90
CA PHE A 96 11.71 -0.03 12.64
C PHE A 96 12.18 -1.46 12.85
N LEU A 97 13.18 -1.67 13.72
CA LEU A 97 13.70 -3.00 14.01
C LEU A 97 12.64 -3.90 14.69
N ASP A 98 11.88 -3.34 15.63
CA ASP A 98 10.81 -4.06 16.31
C ASP A 98 9.68 -4.44 15.34
N ALA A 99 9.29 -3.52 14.48
CA ALA A 99 8.29 -3.78 13.44
C ALA A 99 8.75 -4.84 12.43
N LYS A 100 10.03 -4.82 12.07
CA LYS A 100 10.62 -5.81 11.17
C LYS A 100 10.55 -7.23 11.74
N GLU A 101 10.75 -7.40 13.04
CA GLU A 101 10.54 -8.68 13.71
C GLU A 101 9.08 -9.08 13.68
N LYS A 102 8.18 -8.16 14.01
CA LYS A 102 6.75 -8.43 14.13
C LYS A 102 6.10 -8.85 12.83
N VAL A 103 6.50 -8.30 11.68
CA VAL A 103 5.92 -8.68 10.39
C VAL A 103 6.20 -10.12 9.97
N ASN A 104 7.10 -10.80 10.64
CA ASN A 104 7.37 -12.22 10.42
C ASN A 104 6.54 -13.16 11.30
N GLU A 105 5.67 -12.64 12.16
CA GLU A 105 4.78 -13.44 13.00
C GLU A 105 3.60 -14.00 12.19
N ASP A 106 3.22 -15.27 12.47
CA ASP A 106 2.19 -15.98 11.70
C ASP A 106 0.76 -15.48 11.97
N ASP A 107 0.52 -14.90 13.15
CA ASP A 107 -0.79 -14.41 13.59
C ASP A 107 -1.03 -12.92 13.34
N LEU A 108 -0.24 -12.31 12.47
CA LEU A 108 -0.30 -10.90 12.12
C LEU A 108 -1.71 -10.49 11.63
N SER A 109 -2.23 -9.40 12.18
CA SER A 109 -3.46 -8.75 11.76
C SER A 109 -3.20 -7.34 11.22
N TYR A 110 -4.19 -6.71 10.60
CA TYR A 110 -3.99 -5.36 10.05
C TYR A 110 -3.78 -4.30 11.14
N LYS A 111 -4.08 -4.59 12.39
CA LYS A 111 -3.82 -3.69 13.52
C LYS A 111 -2.36 -3.72 13.98
N ASP A 112 -1.63 -4.71 13.57
CA ASP A 112 -0.22 -4.87 13.84
C ASP A 112 0.64 -4.07 12.89
#